data_e9f586e573f3075c342135c1e0f03405
#
_entry.id   e9f586e573f3075c342135c1e0f03405
#
_cell.length_a   1.000
_cell.length_b   1.000
_cell.length_c   1.000
_cell.angle_alpha   90.00
_cell.angle_beta   90.00
_cell.angle_gamma   90.00
#
_symmetry.space_group_name_H-M   'P 1'
#
loop_
_entity.id
_entity.type
_entity.pdbx_description
1 polymer ?
#
loop_
_entity_poly.entity_id
_entity_poly.type
_entity_poly.pdbx_seq_one_letter_code
_entity_poly.pdbx_strand_id
1 'polypeptide(L)'
;MSDRIREKLQILADAAKYDVSCSSSGSDRKNKDKGLGDASRAGICHSYTEDGRCVSLLKILFSNVCIFDCAYCVSRRSNDVKRAAFTVQEVVDLTINFYRRNYIEGLFLSSGIFKSADYTMERMLQVVKKLRLEENFNGYIHLKTIPGASPELIHEAGLYADRMSINLEMPTEVGLKAFAPENHIKKYKKTWGSCVIDSFNSKMNVKLLSMCRNMYPQGRPRKWWSAHIRKLIKTYL
;
A
#
# COMPACT_ATOMS: atom_id res chain seq x y z
N MET A 1 -12.90 14.48 -15.54
CA MET A 1 -13.03 13.63 -14.33
C MET A 1 -14.34 14.02 -13.65
N SER A 2 -15.25 13.08 -13.43
CA SER A 2 -16.54 13.36 -12.78
C SER A 2 -16.33 13.74 -11.30
N ASP A 3 -17.25 14.52 -10.72
CA ASP A 3 -17.17 14.96 -9.32
C ASP A 3 -17.16 13.75 -8.37
N ARG A 4 -17.89 12.69 -8.70
CA ARG A 4 -17.86 11.42 -7.96
C ARG A 4 -16.48 10.78 -7.90
N ILE A 5 -15.72 10.78 -9.00
CA ILE A 5 -14.36 10.22 -9.03
C ILE A 5 -13.41 11.12 -8.23
N ARG A 6 -13.59 12.43 -8.29
CA ARG A 6 -12.83 13.40 -7.50
C ARG A 6 -13.03 13.17 -6.00
N GLU A 7 -14.28 12.99 -5.56
CA GLU A 7 -14.61 12.70 -4.16
C GLU A 7 -13.98 11.36 -3.70
N LYS A 8 -14.13 10.29 -4.49
CA LYS A 8 -13.47 9.01 -4.21
C LYS A 8 -11.97 9.15 -4.10
N LEU A 9 -11.33 9.87 -5.02
CA LEU A 9 -9.89 10.10 -5.02
C LEU A 9 -9.46 10.81 -3.74
N GLN A 10 -10.18 11.84 -3.31
CA GLN A 10 -9.88 12.55 -2.06
C GLN A 10 -9.95 11.62 -0.85
N ILE A 11 -11.02 10.83 -0.72
CA ILE A 11 -11.21 9.88 0.40
C ILE A 11 -10.12 8.80 0.40
N LEU A 12 -9.85 8.20 -0.74
CA LEU A 12 -8.97 7.02 -0.84
C LEU A 12 -7.48 7.38 -0.87
N ALA A 13 -7.12 8.55 -1.39
CA ALA A 13 -5.77 9.07 -1.29
C ALA A 13 -5.46 9.56 0.14
N ASP A 14 -6.42 10.19 0.82
CA ASP A 14 -6.29 10.58 2.22
C ASP A 14 -6.13 9.36 3.12
N ALA A 15 -6.90 8.31 2.92
CA ALA A 15 -6.74 7.05 3.66
C ALA A 15 -5.38 6.38 3.38
N ALA A 16 -4.86 6.49 2.16
CA ALA A 16 -3.57 5.92 1.77
C ALA A 16 -2.35 6.58 2.44
N LYS A 17 -2.47 7.79 2.98
CA LYS A 17 -1.35 8.46 3.70
C LYS A 17 -0.89 7.71 4.95
N TYR A 18 -1.79 6.96 5.59
CA TYR A 18 -1.47 6.13 6.76
C TYR A 18 -0.73 4.85 6.41
N ASP A 19 -0.63 4.51 5.14
CA ASP A 19 0.19 3.43 4.66
C ASP A 19 1.65 3.88 4.51
N VAL A 20 2.52 3.48 5.44
CA VAL A 20 3.90 4.00 5.60
C VAL A 20 4.89 3.35 4.63
N SER A 21 4.52 3.02 3.42
CA SER A 21 5.43 2.38 2.46
C SER A 21 6.34 3.36 1.70
N CYS A 22 6.07 4.65 1.77
CA CYS A 22 6.87 5.70 1.15
C CYS A 22 6.75 7.03 1.90
N SER A 23 7.74 7.90 1.73
CA SER A 23 7.71 9.24 2.30
C SER A 23 6.76 10.14 1.49
N SER A 24 5.80 10.76 2.16
CA SER A 24 5.02 11.87 1.60
C SER A 24 5.43 13.16 2.30
N SER A 25 5.47 14.26 1.58
CA SER A 25 5.93 15.55 2.11
C SER A 25 4.98 16.15 3.17
N GLY A 26 3.73 15.72 3.21
CA GLY A 26 2.73 16.25 4.14
C GLY A 26 2.39 17.73 3.95
N SER A 27 2.85 18.35 2.87
CA SER A 27 2.59 19.76 2.56
C SER A 27 1.12 19.98 2.23
N ASP A 28 0.55 21.03 2.85
CA ASP A 28 -0.80 21.49 2.57
C ASP A 28 -0.78 23.01 2.55
N ARG A 29 -0.68 23.58 1.36
CA ARG A 29 -0.62 25.01 1.15
C ARG A 29 -1.55 25.41 0.04
N LYS A 30 -2.54 26.22 0.38
CA LYS A 30 -3.46 26.80 -0.59
C LYS A 30 -2.88 28.07 -1.19
N ASN A 31 -3.15 28.25 -2.47
CA ASN A 31 -2.85 29.49 -3.16
C ASN A 31 -3.55 30.67 -2.46
N LYS A 32 -2.76 31.69 -2.14
CA LYS A 32 -3.24 32.96 -1.61
C LYS A 32 -2.72 34.05 -2.52
N ASP A 33 -3.49 35.13 -2.65
CA ASP A 33 -3.06 36.38 -3.28
C ASP A 33 -2.59 36.24 -4.75
N LYS A 34 -3.31 35.47 -5.57
CA LYS A 34 -3.01 35.26 -7.01
C LYS A 34 -1.64 34.61 -7.27
N GLY A 35 -1.05 33.93 -6.29
CA GLY A 35 0.17 33.13 -6.47
C GLY A 35 -0.03 31.94 -7.43
N LEU A 36 1.03 31.23 -7.73
CA LEU A 36 1.01 30.03 -8.58
C LEU A 36 1.07 28.75 -7.74
N GLY A 37 0.19 27.78 -8.05
CA GLY A 37 0.20 26.43 -7.52
C GLY A 37 -0.42 26.25 -6.13
N ASP A 38 -0.94 25.07 -5.91
CA ASP A 38 -1.42 24.55 -4.63
C ASP A 38 -0.62 23.31 -4.25
N ALA A 39 -0.34 23.11 -2.96
CA ALA A 39 0.20 21.86 -2.44
C ALA A 39 -0.90 21.11 -1.70
N SER A 40 -1.16 19.88 -2.08
CA SER A 40 -2.12 18.99 -1.42
C SER A 40 -1.41 17.84 -0.73
N ARG A 41 -1.92 17.44 0.43
CA ARG A 41 -1.37 16.31 1.22
C ARG A 41 -1.62 14.95 0.60
N ALA A 42 -2.51 14.84 -0.37
CA ALA A 42 -3.03 13.58 -0.85
C ALA A 42 -2.49 13.18 -2.22
N GLY A 43 -2.28 11.89 -2.41
CA GLY A 43 -2.29 11.21 -3.68
C GLY A 43 -0.95 10.98 -4.36
N ILE A 44 0.10 11.73 -4.07
CA ILE A 44 1.42 11.50 -4.68
C ILE A 44 2.44 11.15 -3.61
N CYS A 45 3.13 10.04 -3.78
CA CYS A 45 4.26 9.65 -2.96
C CYS A 45 5.52 9.52 -3.82
N HIS A 46 6.65 9.60 -3.15
CA HIS A 46 7.95 9.46 -3.78
C HIS A 46 8.61 8.16 -3.35
N SER A 47 9.09 7.40 -4.32
CA SER A 47 9.92 6.22 -4.11
C SER A 47 11.28 6.49 -4.76
N TYR A 48 12.35 5.98 -4.17
CA TYR A 48 13.68 6.13 -4.70
C TYR A 48 14.15 4.80 -5.28
N THR A 49 14.71 4.85 -6.49
CA THR A 49 15.39 3.75 -7.13
C THR A 49 16.81 3.58 -6.56
N GLU A 50 17.47 2.46 -6.84
CA GLU A 50 18.82 2.21 -6.33
C GLU A 50 19.84 3.24 -6.84
N ASP A 51 19.63 3.80 -8.01
CA ASP A 51 20.42 4.87 -8.61
C ASP A 51 20.08 6.28 -8.06
N GLY A 52 19.23 6.37 -7.04
CA GLY A 52 18.88 7.62 -6.35
C GLY A 52 17.82 8.47 -7.06
N ARG A 53 17.26 8.03 -8.19
CA ARG A 53 16.16 8.75 -8.85
C ARG A 53 14.89 8.70 -8.02
N CYS A 54 14.21 9.83 -7.95
CA CYS A 54 12.90 9.95 -7.32
C CYS A 54 11.81 9.59 -8.33
N VAL A 55 10.97 8.63 -8.00
CA VAL A 55 9.81 8.20 -8.79
C VAL A 55 8.54 8.69 -8.11
N SER A 56 7.76 9.50 -8.81
CA SER A 56 6.47 9.99 -8.32
C SER A 56 5.37 8.97 -8.59
N LEU A 57 4.66 8.55 -7.55
CA LEU A 57 3.63 7.52 -7.65
C LEU A 57 2.26 8.07 -7.24
N LEU A 58 1.23 7.73 -8.00
CA LEU A 58 -0.15 7.87 -7.55
C LEU A 58 -0.40 6.85 -6.43
N LYS A 59 -0.51 7.33 -5.20
CA LYS A 59 -0.73 6.48 -4.03
C LYS A 59 -2.19 6.52 -3.62
N ILE A 60 -2.89 5.42 -3.84
CA ILE A 60 -4.31 5.28 -3.52
C ILE A 60 -4.64 3.93 -2.90
N LEU A 61 -5.74 3.90 -2.13
CA LEU A 61 -6.43 2.67 -1.80
C LEU A 61 -7.43 2.32 -2.92
N PHE A 62 -7.52 1.05 -3.26
CA PHE A 62 -8.62 0.54 -4.09
C PHE A 62 -9.96 0.69 -3.36
N SER A 63 -9.95 0.39 -2.05
CA SER A 63 -11.07 0.61 -1.15
C SER A 63 -10.59 0.84 0.28
N ASN A 64 -11.25 1.73 1.03
CA ASN A 64 -11.08 1.85 2.48
C ASN A 64 -12.18 1.13 3.27
N VAL A 65 -13.05 0.40 2.60
CA VAL A 65 -13.95 -0.56 3.26
C VAL A 65 -13.11 -1.75 3.72
N CYS A 66 -13.24 -2.13 4.98
CA CYS A 66 -12.51 -3.27 5.54
C CYS A 66 -13.43 -4.12 6.41
N ILE A 67 -13.29 -5.44 6.31
CA ILE A 67 -14.02 -6.39 7.16
C ILE A 67 -13.35 -6.56 8.53
N PHE A 68 -12.09 -6.12 8.69
CA PHE A 68 -11.32 -6.25 9.91
C PHE A 68 -11.43 -5.01 10.79
N ASP A 69 -11.20 -5.23 12.10
CA ASP A 69 -11.28 -4.19 13.11
C ASP A 69 -9.94 -4.00 13.85
N CYS A 70 -8.86 -3.87 13.10
CA CYS A 70 -7.52 -3.65 13.66
C CYS A 70 -7.47 -2.32 14.42
N ALA A 71 -7.16 -2.36 15.72
CA ALA A 71 -7.24 -1.20 16.61
C ALA A 71 -6.42 0.02 16.16
N TYR A 72 -5.34 -0.20 15.43
CA TYR A 72 -4.46 0.86 14.91
C TYR A 72 -4.89 1.42 13.55
N CYS A 73 -5.85 0.82 12.87
CA CYS A 73 -6.18 1.18 11.49
C CYS A 73 -7.29 2.24 11.44
N VAL A 74 -7.03 3.32 10.71
CA VAL A 74 -8.05 4.37 10.48
C VAL A 74 -9.25 3.82 9.71
N SER A 75 -9.02 2.87 8.80
CA SER A 75 -10.05 2.23 7.98
C SER A 75 -10.65 0.97 8.63
N ARG A 76 -10.47 0.77 9.94
CA ARG A 76 -11.08 -0.36 10.65
C ARG A 76 -12.61 -0.30 10.57
N ARG A 77 -13.25 -1.46 10.66
CA ARG A 77 -14.70 -1.60 10.48
C ARG A 77 -15.51 -0.70 11.43
N SER A 78 -15.11 -0.59 12.69
CA SER A 78 -15.82 0.17 13.72
C SER A 78 -15.64 1.69 13.64
N ASN A 79 -14.68 2.20 12.85
CA ASN A 79 -14.50 3.64 12.71
C ASN A 79 -15.56 4.25 11.79
N ASP A 80 -16.14 5.36 12.25
CA ASP A 80 -17.05 6.18 11.46
C ASP A 80 -16.25 7.13 10.55
N VAL A 81 -15.83 6.61 9.40
CA VAL A 81 -15.12 7.37 8.36
C VAL A 81 -15.84 7.22 7.02
N LYS A 82 -15.76 8.24 6.19
CA LYS A 82 -16.30 8.15 4.84
C LYS A 82 -15.68 6.97 4.09
N ARG A 83 -16.54 6.10 3.56
CA ARG A 83 -16.15 4.90 2.83
C ARG A 83 -16.29 5.10 1.34
N ALA A 84 -15.29 4.63 0.61
CA ALA A 84 -15.32 4.62 -0.85
C ALA A 84 -14.63 3.36 -1.39
N ALA A 85 -14.98 3.03 -2.62
CA ALA A 85 -14.30 1.98 -3.39
C ALA A 85 -14.26 2.43 -4.85
N PHE A 86 -13.11 2.23 -5.49
CA PHE A 86 -12.99 2.34 -6.93
C PHE A 86 -13.47 1.07 -7.63
N THR A 87 -13.88 1.23 -8.87
CA THR A 87 -13.94 0.11 -9.81
C THR A 87 -12.55 -0.10 -10.42
N VAL A 88 -12.33 -1.27 -11.00
CA VAL A 88 -11.08 -1.58 -11.72
C VAL A 88 -10.82 -0.53 -12.80
N GLN A 89 -11.83 -0.19 -13.58
CA GLN A 89 -11.71 0.77 -14.68
C GLN A 89 -11.41 2.18 -14.17
N GLU A 90 -12.04 2.63 -13.06
CA GLU A 90 -11.76 3.95 -12.49
C GLU A 90 -10.28 4.10 -12.08
N VAL A 91 -9.64 3.05 -11.53
CA VAL A 91 -8.21 3.09 -11.17
C VAL A 91 -7.35 3.13 -12.42
N VAL A 92 -7.67 2.33 -13.42
CA VAL A 92 -6.96 2.32 -14.71
C VAL A 92 -7.02 3.70 -15.35
N ASP A 93 -8.22 4.26 -15.50
CA ASP A 93 -8.43 5.58 -16.13
C ASP A 93 -7.70 6.69 -15.39
N LEU A 94 -7.74 6.69 -14.04
CA LEU A 94 -7.03 7.66 -13.22
C LEU A 94 -5.51 7.56 -13.44
N THR A 95 -4.97 6.34 -13.42
CA THR A 95 -3.54 6.11 -13.57
C THR A 95 -3.06 6.59 -14.95
N ILE A 96 -3.74 6.19 -16.01
CA ILE A 96 -3.39 6.57 -17.39
C ILE A 96 -3.52 8.08 -17.61
N ASN A 97 -4.61 8.69 -17.12
CA ASN A 97 -4.81 10.13 -17.27
C ASN A 97 -3.74 10.94 -16.53
N PHE A 98 -3.33 10.54 -15.33
CA PHE A 98 -2.30 11.23 -14.57
C PHE A 98 -0.91 11.02 -15.16
N TYR A 99 -0.64 9.82 -15.67
CA TYR A 99 0.60 9.51 -16.37
C TYR A 99 0.74 10.33 -17.67
N ARG A 100 -0.29 10.36 -18.51
CA ARG A 100 -0.29 11.16 -19.76
C ARG A 100 -0.11 12.65 -19.54
N ARG A 101 -0.47 13.15 -18.36
CA ARG A 101 -0.28 14.55 -17.97
C ARG A 101 1.05 14.81 -17.26
N ASN A 102 1.92 13.81 -17.17
CA ASN A 102 3.21 13.87 -16.46
C ASN A 102 3.09 14.23 -14.96
N TYR A 103 1.98 13.90 -14.32
CA TYR A 103 1.81 14.12 -12.88
C TYR A 103 2.45 13.00 -12.06
N ILE A 104 2.54 11.80 -12.63
CA ILE A 104 3.07 10.60 -11.99
C ILE A 104 3.89 9.78 -12.98
N GLU A 105 4.82 8.98 -12.45
CA GLU A 105 5.60 7.99 -13.18
C GLU A 105 5.12 6.56 -12.93
N GLY A 106 4.20 6.39 -11.96
CA GLY A 106 3.67 5.07 -11.63
C GLY A 106 2.53 5.08 -10.64
N LEU A 107 2.10 3.88 -10.28
CA LEU A 107 0.99 3.59 -9.36
C LEU A 107 1.50 2.89 -8.11
N PHE A 108 1.09 3.36 -6.93
CA PHE A 108 1.11 2.60 -5.69
C PHE A 108 -0.33 2.24 -5.31
N LEU A 109 -0.65 0.96 -5.35
CA LEU A 109 -1.98 0.45 -5.07
C LEU A 109 -1.99 -0.42 -3.83
N SER A 110 -2.83 -0.07 -2.87
CA SER A 110 -3.16 -0.89 -1.70
C SER A 110 -4.68 -0.96 -1.52
N SER A 111 -5.17 -1.66 -0.52
CA SER A 111 -6.61 -1.75 -0.24
C SER A 111 -6.88 -2.14 1.21
N GLY A 112 -8.00 -1.69 1.76
CA GLY A 112 -8.68 -2.41 2.83
C GLY A 112 -9.20 -3.75 2.30
N ILE A 113 -9.41 -4.72 3.19
CA ILE A 113 -9.91 -6.05 2.82
C ILE A 113 -11.44 -6.03 2.85
N PHE A 114 -12.05 -6.10 1.67
CA PHE A 114 -13.51 -6.14 1.54
C PHE A 114 -13.98 -7.48 0.99
N LYS A 115 -15.07 -8.02 1.52
CA LYS A 115 -15.57 -9.38 1.30
C LYS A 115 -14.61 -10.47 1.75
N SER A 116 -13.50 -10.68 1.05
CA SER A 116 -12.44 -11.65 1.40
C SER A 116 -11.07 -11.18 0.92
N ALA A 117 -10.01 -11.82 1.42
CA ALA A 117 -8.64 -11.53 1.00
C ALA A 117 -8.44 -11.83 -0.49
N ASP A 118 -8.90 -13.00 -0.94
CA ASP A 118 -8.78 -13.41 -2.34
C ASP A 118 -9.57 -12.50 -3.28
N TYR A 119 -10.81 -12.19 -2.94
CA TYR A 119 -11.63 -11.27 -3.73
C TYR A 119 -10.96 -9.89 -3.88
N THR A 120 -10.40 -9.37 -2.78
CA THR A 120 -9.71 -8.07 -2.79
C THR A 120 -8.45 -8.13 -3.66
N MET A 121 -7.65 -9.18 -3.49
CA MET A 121 -6.42 -9.37 -4.27
C MET A 121 -6.70 -9.55 -5.75
N GLU A 122 -7.75 -10.30 -6.10
CA GLU A 122 -8.20 -10.50 -7.48
C GLU A 122 -8.58 -9.17 -8.16
N ARG A 123 -9.29 -8.29 -7.46
CA ARG A 123 -9.62 -6.95 -7.99
C ARG A 123 -8.38 -6.11 -8.25
N MET A 124 -7.43 -6.15 -7.33
CA MET A 124 -6.16 -5.44 -7.50
C MET A 124 -5.33 -6.04 -8.65
N LEU A 125 -5.32 -7.36 -8.79
CA LEU A 125 -4.70 -8.06 -9.91
C LEU A 125 -5.32 -7.65 -11.25
N GLN A 126 -6.65 -7.56 -11.33
CA GLN A 126 -7.34 -7.09 -12.55
C GLN A 126 -6.90 -5.67 -12.95
N VAL A 127 -6.67 -4.76 -11.98
CA VAL A 127 -6.15 -3.42 -12.29
C VAL A 127 -4.78 -3.51 -12.96
N VAL A 128 -3.84 -4.26 -12.37
CA VAL A 128 -2.47 -4.31 -12.91
C VAL A 128 -2.41 -5.04 -14.24
N LYS A 129 -3.25 -6.08 -14.44
CA LYS A 129 -3.39 -6.75 -15.76
C LYS A 129 -3.90 -5.80 -16.82
N LYS A 130 -4.98 -5.06 -16.55
CA LYS A 130 -5.52 -4.09 -17.50
C LYS A 130 -4.49 -3.02 -17.86
N LEU A 131 -3.80 -2.46 -16.88
CA LEU A 131 -2.74 -1.49 -17.11
C LEU A 131 -1.65 -2.06 -18.05
N ARG A 132 -1.18 -3.28 -17.80
CA ARG A 132 -0.09 -3.88 -18.58
C ARG A 132 -0.54 -4.38 -19.96
N LEU A 133 -1.68 -5.08 -20.02
CA LEU A 133 -2.09 -5.82 -21.22
C LEU A 133 -3.02 -5.02 -22.14
N GLU A 134 -3.90 -4.19 -21.57
CA GLU A 134 -4.86 -3.42 -22.37
C GLU A 134 -4.34 -2.01 -22.67
N GLU A 135 -3.77 -1.33 -21.67
CA GLU A 135 -3.29 0.06 -21.80
C GLU A 135 -1.81 0.17 -22.20
N ASN A 136 -1.08 -0.95 -22.29
CA ASN A 136 0.36 -1.01 -22.56
C ASN A 136 1.17 -0.07 -21.62
N PHE A 137 0.73 0.04 -20.37
CA PHE A 137 1.33 0.92 -19.39
C PHE A 137 2.68 0.37 -18.91
N ASN A 138 3.77 1.06 -19.25
CA ASN A 138 5.15 0.70 -18.86
C ASN A 138 5.67 1.48 -17.66
N GLY A 139 4.83 2.31 -17.01
CA GLY A 139 5.20 3.01 -15.79
C GLY A 139 5.35 2.07 -14.60
N TYR A 140 5.94 2.57 -13.51
CA TYR A 140 6.22 1.78 -12.31
C TYR A 140 4.94 1.38 -11.57
N ILE A 141 4.81 0.12 -11.20
CA ILE A 141 3.68 -0.40 -10.40
C ILE A 141 4.20 -1.01 -9.11
N HIS A 142 3.86 -0.38 -7.99
CA HIS A 142 4.03 -0.94 -6.66
C HIS A 142 2.68 -1.45 -6.14
N LEU A 143 2.57 -2.76 -5.99
CA LEU A 143 1.37 -3.41 -5.48
C LEU A 143 1.57 -3.88 -4.06
N LYS A 144 0.66 -3.52 -3.16
CA LYS A 144 0.66 -4.03 -1.80
C LYS A 144 -0.22 -5.27 -1.72
N THR A 145 0.37 -6.39 -1.38
CA THR A 145 -0.34 -7.67 -1.30
C THR A 145 -1.28 -7.71 -0.11
N ILE A 146 -2.37 -8.47 -0.26
CA ILE A 146 -3.38 -8.66 0.77
C ILE A 146 -2.99 -9.86 1.64
N PRO A 147 -2.83 -9.66 2.97
CA PRO A 147 -2.54 -10.77 3.87
C PRO A 147 -3.64 -11.84 3.84
N GLY A 148 -3.22 -13.08 3.62
CA GLY A 148 -4.13 -14.22 3.55
C GLY A 148 -4.74 -14.51 2.18
N ALA A 149 -4.38 -13.73 1.16
CA ALA A 149 -4.71 -14.08 -0.22
C ALA A 149 -3.99 -15.34 -0.68
N SER A 150 -4.57 -16.03 -1.65
CA SER A 150 -4.01 -17.29 -2.17
C SER A 150 -2.65 -17.06 -2.84
N PRO A 151 -1.72 -18.02 -2.70
CA PRO A 151 -0.40 -17.94 -3.31
C PRO A 151 -0.44 -17.72 -4.82
N GLU A 152 -1.41 -18.32 -5.49
CA GLU A 152 -1.59 -18.27 -6.94
C GLU A 152 -1.88 -16.84 -7.39
N LEU A 153 -2.80 -16.13 -6.69
CA LEU A 153 -3.12 -14.74 -6.98
C LEU A 153 -1.92 -13.81 -6.74
N ILE A 154 -1.14 -14.08 -5.70
CA ILE A 154 0.05 -13.31 -5.37
C ILE A 154 1.14 -13.53 -6.41
N HIS A 155 1.39 -14.80 -6.77
CA HIS A 155 2.33 -15.14 -7.83
C HIS A 155 1.96 -14.44 -9.14
N GLU A 156 0.72 -14.57 -9.56
CA GLU A 156 0.24 -13.94 -10.79
C GLU A 156 0.38 -12.41 -10.76
N ALA A 157 0.08 -11.78 -9.63
CA ALA A 157 0.29 -10.33 -9.47
C ALA A 157 1.76 -9.92 -9.60
N GLY A 158 2.68 -10.78 -9.16
CA GLY A 158 4.12 -10.58 -9.30
C GLY A 158 4.61 -10.52 -10.75
N LEU A 159 3.90 -11.14 -11.69
CA LEU A 159 4.25 -11.07 -13.11
C LEU A 159 4.04 -9.69 -13.71
N TYR A 160 3.12 -8.90 -13.15
CA TYR A 160 2.72 -7.59 -13.69
C TYR A 160 3.22 -6.41 -12.87
N ALA A 161 3.54 -6.60 -11.59
CA ALA A 161 4.04 -5.55 -10.70
C ALA A 161 5.57 -5.45 -10.75
N ASP A 162 6.12 -4.21 -10.68
CA ASP A 162 7.57 -4.00 -10.53
C ASP A 162 8.03 -4.22 -9.11
N ARG A 163 7.16 -3.97 -8.15
CA ARG A 163 7.41 -4.19 -6.74
C ARG A 163 6.15 -4.67 -6.03
N MET A 164 6.35 -5.65 -5.17
CA MET A 164 5.32 -6.08 -4.24
C MET A 164 5.77 -5.85 -2.79
N SER A 165 4.84 -5.56 -1.91
CA SER A 165 5.11 -5.42 -0.48
C SER A 165 3.95 -5.94 0.35
N ILE A 166 4.24 -6.38 1.56
CA ILE A 166 3.26 -6.77 2.57
C ILE A 166 3.59 -6.11 3.90
N ASN A 167 2.58 -5.72 4.65
CA ASN A 167 2.77 -5.25 6.02
C ASN A 167 2.74 -6.42 6.99
N LEU A 168 3.74 -6.50 7.85
CA LEU A 168 3.75 -7.40 9.01
C LEU A 168 3.21 -6.72 10.26
N GLU A 169 2.21 -5.97 10.18
CA GLU A 169 1.54 -5.14 11.19
C GLU A 169 2.15 -5.14 12.60
N MET A 170 2.38 -6.31 13.21
CA MET A 170 2.97 -6.49 14.54
C MET A 170 4.13 -7.49 14.53
N PRO A 171 5.19 -7.24 15.34
CA PRO A 171 6.37 -8.11 15.39
C PRO A 171 6.13 -9.42 16.16
N THR A 172 5.06 -9.52 16.94
CA THR A 172 4.75 -10.69 17.77
C THR A 172 3.31 -11.15 17.58
N GLU A 173 3.08 -12.44 17.76
CA GLU A 173 1.73 -13.01 17.70
C GLU A 173 0.83 -12.50 18.83
N VAL A 174 1.40 -12.28 20.00
CA VAL A 174 0.68 -11.71 21.15
C VAL A 174 0.21 -10.29 20.83
N GLY A 175 1.07 -9.45 20.26
CA GLY A 175 0.72 -8.10 19.82
C GLY A 175 -0.34 -8.13 18.71
N LEU A 176 -0.20 -9.05 17.76
CA LEU A 176 -1.18 -9.17 16.68
C LEU A 176 -2.57 -9.59 17.22
N LYS A 177 -2.63 -10.56 18.14
CA LYS A 177 -3.89 -10.95 18.79
C LYS A 177 -4.52 -9.82 19.61
N ALA A 178 -3.72 -8.99 20.25
CA ALA A 178 -4.21 -7.88 21.06
C ALA A 178 -4.79 -6.74 20.21
N PHE A 179 -4.16 -6.39 19.10
CA PHE A 179 -4.52 -5.21 18.31
C PHE A 179 -5.20 -5.52 16.97
N ALA A 180 -5.10 -6.74 16.48
CA ALA A 180 -5.72 -7.20 15.23
C ALA A 180 -6.11 -8.68 15.34
N PRO A 181 -7.09 -9.03 16.20
CA PRO A 181 -7.43 -10.43 16.53
C PRO A 181 -7.89 -11.26 15.32
N GLU A 182 -8.39 -10.60 14.28
CA GLU A 182 -8.82 -11.23 13.04
C GLU A 182 -7.65 -11.55 12.08
N ASN A 183 -6.44 -11.05 12.41
CA ASN A 183 -5.21 -11.34 11.70
C ASN A 183 -4.38 -12.39 12.43
N HIS A 184 -3.81 -13.34 11.69
CA HIS A 184 -2.97 -14.39 12.24
C HIS A 184 -1.64 -14.45 11.51
N ILE A 185 -0.54 -14.65 12.24
CA ILE A 185 0.81 -14.82 11.65
C ILE A 185 0.85 -15.90 10.56
N LYS A 186 0.06 -16.95 10.70
CA LYS A 186 -0.06 -18.01 9.68
C LYS A 186 -0.52 -17.48 8.31
N LYS A 187 -1.37 -16.44 8.27
CA LYS A 187 -1.79 -15.80 7.02
C LYS A 187 -0.62 -15.12 6.32
N TYR A 188 0.22 -14.42 7.08
CA TYR A 188 1.41 -13.77 6.55
C TYR A 188 2.47 -14.77 6.09
N LYS A 189 2.69 -15.85 6.87
CA LYS A 189 3.61 -16.92 6.49
C LYS A 189 3.20 -17.63 5.20
N LYS A 190 1.91 -17.90 5.02
CA LYS A 190 1.38 -18.50 3.78
C LYS A 190 1.64 -17.59 2.58
N THR A 191 1.34 -16.32 2.73
CA THR A 191 1.58 -15.30 1.68
C THR A 191 3.07 -15.14 1.39
N TRP A 192 3.89 -15.12 2.44
CA TRP A 192 5.34 -14.91 2.33
C TRP A 192 6.08 -16.15 1.82
N GLY A 193 5.74 -17.34 2.32
CA GLY A 193 6.38 -18.59 1.89
C GLY A 193 6.28 -18.80 0.38
N SER A 194 5.16 -18.43 -0.22
CA SER A 194 4.97 -18.48 -1.67
C SER A 194 5.86 -17.49 -2.41
N CYS A 195 6.17 -16.33 -1.80
CA CYS A 195 7.00 -15.30 -2.43
C CYS A 195 8.50 -15.55 -2.25
N VAL A 196 8.90 -16.27 -1.19
CA VAL A 196 10.32 -16.60 -0.94
C VAL A 196 10.75 -17.85 -1.73
N ILE A 197 9.82 -18.77 -1.98
CA ILE A 197 10.12 -19.99 -2.77
C ILE A 197 10.32 -19.63 -4.24
N ASP A 198 9.61 -18.63 -4.74
CA ASP A 198 9.87 -18.06 -6.07
C ASP A 198 11.00 -17.02 -6.00
N SER A 199 12.19 -17.48 -5.62
CA SER A 199 13.43 -16.67 -5.51
C SER A 199 13.86 -15.97 -6.83
N PHE A 200 12.97 -15.90 -7.79
CA PHE A 200 13.19 -15.24 -9.08
C PHE A 200 12.82 -13.76 -9.09
N ASN A 201 12.19 -13.24 -8.07
CA ASN A 201 11.82 -11.83 -8.09
C ASN A 201 12.44 -11.09 -6.90
N SER A 202 13.58 -10.45 -7.15
CA SER A 202 14.13 -9.32 -6.39
C SER A 202 13.11 -8.17 -6.13
N LYS A 203 11.88 -8.35 -6.56
CA LYS A 203 10.79 -7.37 -6.54
C LYS A 203 9.99 -7.31 -5.25
N MET A 204 10.16 -8.28 -4.32
CA MET A 204 9.38 -8.29 -3.08
C MET A 204 10.18 -7.76 -1.90
N ASN A 205 9.78 -6.61 -1.41
CA ASN A 205 10.30 -6.01 -0.18
C ASN A 205 9.29 -6.16 0.95
N VAL A 206 9.69 -6.88 1.99
CA VAL A 206 8.94 -6.90 3.25
C VAL A 206 9.38 -5.73 4.09
N LYS A 207 8.50 -4.77 4.30
CA LYS A 207 8.73 -3.67 5.23
C LYS A 207 7.99 -3.97 6.52
N LEU A 208 8.73 -4.21 7.61
CA LEU A 208 8.17 -4.11 8.94
C LEU A 208 7.71 -2.66 9.14
N LEU A 209 6.40 -2.48 9.19
CA LEU A 209 5.84 -1.16 9.40
C LEU A 209 6.18 -0.67 10.79
N SER A 210 6.66 0.55 10.82
CA SER A 210 7.11 1.28 11.98
C SER A 210 5.94 1.78 12.86
N MET A 211 4.92 0.98 13.12
CA MET A 211 3.98 1.31 14.19
C MET A 211 4.68 1.41 15.55
N CYS A 212 5.80 0.73 15.69
CA CYS A 212 6.69 0.91 16.84
C CYS A 212 7.22 2.33 17.02
N ARG A 213 7.18 3.21 16.03
CA ARG A 213 7.63 4.60 16.20
C ARG A 213 6.73 5.41 17.13
N ASN A 214 5.44 5.12 17.16
CA ASN A 214 4.48 5.88 17.97
C ASN A 214 4.16 5.21 19.33
N MET A 215 4.57 3.95 19.52
CA MET A 215 4.31 3.20 20.76
C MET A 215 5.48 3.21 21.75
N TYR A 216 6.68 3.70 21.35
CA TYR A 216 7.83 3.80 22.25
C TYR A 216 8.34 5.23 22.34
N PRO A 217 8.64 5.72 23.55
CA PRO A 217 9.16 7.06 23.75
C PRO A 217 10.48 7.26 22.99
N GLN A 218 10.65 8.45 22.46
CA GLN A 218 11.84 8.92 21.76
C GLN A 218 13.08 8.69 22.63
N GLY A 219 14.07 7.92 22.17
CA GLY A 219 15.37 7.82 22.84
C GLY A 219 16.20 6.57 22.65
N ARG A 220 15.76 5.54 21.94
CA ARG A 220 16.60 4.35 21.74
C ARG A 220 17.36 4.35 20.40
N PRO A 221 18.65 3.93 20.36
CA PRO A 221 19.51 4.01 19.17
C PRO A 221 19.03 3.14 18.01
N ARG A 222 19.16 3.64 16.77
CA ARG A 222 18.82 2.91 15.52
C ARG A 222 19.48 1.52 15.39
N LYS A 223 20.63 1.30 16.00
CA LYS A 223 21.36 0.01 15.99
C LYS A 223 20.60 -1.12 16.70
N TRP A 224 19.84 -0.82 17.73
CA TRP A 224 19.06 -1.83 18.46
C TRP A 224 17.92 -2.41 17.60
N TRP A 225 17.30 -1.58 16.76
CA TRP A 225 16.24 -1.96 15.85
C TRP A 225 16.71 -2.93 14.77
N SER A 226 17.87 -2.67 14.15
CA SER A 226 18.39 -3.51 13.09
C SER A 226 18.83 -4.91 13.58
N ALA A 227 19.26 -5.03 14.82
CA ALA A 227 19.60 -6.30 15.45
C ALA A 227 18.34 -7.12 15.82
N HIS A 228 17.31 -6.45 16.34
CA HIS A 228 16.06 -7.11 16.72
C HIS A 228 15.26 -7.60 15.51
N ILE A 229 15.22 -6.80 14.44
CA ILE A 229 14.61 -7.19 13.16
C ILE A 229 15.36 -8.36 12.53
N ARG A 230 16.70 -8.36 12.54
CA ARG A 230 17.49 -9.50 12.03
C ARG A 230 17.28 -10.76 12.86
N LYS A 231 17.12 -10.64 14.17
CA LYS A 231 16.82 -11.76 15.06
C LYS A 231 15.42 -12.30 14.78
N LEU A 232 14.42 -11.46 14.59
CA LEU A 232 13.06 -11.85 14.22
C LEU A 232 13.02 -12.57 12.86
N ILE A 233 13.69 -12.03 11.86
CA ILE A 233 13.80 -12.67 10.53
C ILE A 233 14.44 -14.05 10.66
N LYS A 234 15.54 -14.22 11.43
CA LYS A 234 16.20 -15.52 11.65
C LYS A 234 15.38 -16.51 12.48
N THR A 235 14.47 -16.03 13.32
CA THR A 235 13.64 -16.89 14.19
C THR A 235 12.36 -17.34 13.48
N TYR A 236 11.94 -16.65 12.43
CA TYR A 236 10.66 -16.89 11.75
C TYR A 236 10.80 -17.29 10.27
N LEU A 237 12.00 -17.30 9.71
CA LEU A 237 12.39 -17.98 8.47
C LEU A 237 13.08 -19.30 8.79
#